data_1083f4a1afaec969564d7aeae5afbc80
#
_entry.id   1083f4a1afaec969564d7aeae5afbc80
#
_cell.length_a   1.000
_cell.length_b   1.000
_cell.length_c   1.000
_cell.angle_alpha   90.00
_cell.angle_beta   90.00
_cell.angle_gamma   90.00
#
_symmetry.space_group_name_H-M   'P 1'
#
loop_
_entity.id
_entity.type
_entity.pdbx_description
1 polymer ?
#
loop_
_entity_poly.entity_id
_entity_poly.type
_entity_poly.pdbx_seq_one_letter_code
_entity_poly.pdbx_strand_id
1 'polypeptide(L)'
;MATSALQDPDTARAAVPALRWRSQFQTHRTEEAIELVEQLYGPHSLALRTRHELDMRLAGFEVGRLNVSSIEYGCAATARTDEPHNYWVFSFAARGEIVVGKEIARAGNAGVRAPEAAGDLPMSADLRLVNLKVEHEDLMDAARTLFGPAASRPLRWPELVPSGSAPALQLASLMQRLNQLPVCESPYAPLLERRWQEAALLELLMAWPHSLSARLGVQAAPPSAVDRALNFMHADPGAACTLADVARAAGVGMRALTRGFEKRLGTSPMRYLQQCRLERARADLLDGRGSVTDIAYSWGFGNLGDFAARYRERYGERPSETLRR
;
A
#
# COMPACT_ATOMS: atom_id res chain seq x y z
N MET A 1 17.22 58.54 -23.06
CA MET A 1 16.54 57.40 -23.70
C MET A 1 16.97 56.13 -22.99
N ALA A 2 16.20 55.68 -22.01
CA ALA A 2 16.47 54.48 -21.29
C ALA A 2 15.44 53.43 -21.72
N THR A 3 15.90 52.40 -22.40
CA THR A 3 15.07 51.27 -22.84
C THR A 3 14.94 50.29 -21.68
N SER A 4 13.74 50.23 -21.12
CA SER A 4 13.33 49.25 -20.12
C SER A 4 13.30 47.87 -20.76
N ALA A 5 14.16 46.96 -20.34
CA ALA A 5 14.06 45.57 -20.64
C ALA A 5 12.97 44.94 -19.75
N LEU A 6 11.85 44.59 -20.33
CA LEU A 6 10.83 43.74 -19.76
C LEU A 6 11.46 42.38 -19.49
N GLN A 7 11.65 42.06 -18.20
CA GLN A 7 11.98 40.73 -17.78
C GLN A 7 10.74 39.82 -17.96
N ASP A 8 10.93 38.83 -18.79
CA ASP A 8 9.99 37.76 -19.07
C ASP A 8 9.73 36.94 -17.77
N PRO A 9 8.48 36.78 -17.29
CA PRO A 9 8.19 36.07 -16.06
C PRO A 9 8.25 34.54 -16.19
N ASP A 10 8.75 34.00 -17.30
CA ASP A 10 8.71 32.55 -17.58
C ASP A 10 10.06 31.82 -17.30
N THR A 11 10.99 32.44 -16.60
CA THR A 11 12.30 31.85 -16.31
C THR A 11 12.46 31.52 -14.84
N ALA A 12 11.74 30.53 -14.31
CA ALA A 12 12.20 29.66 -13.20
C ALA A 12 11.17 28.59 -12.87
N ARG A 13 10.72 27.80 -13.83
CA ARG A 13 10.25 26.47 -13.51
C ARG A 13 11.48 25.64 -13.18
N ALA A 14 11.82 25.56 -11.90
CA ALA A 14 12.84 24.62 -11.47
C ALA A 14 12.41 23.23 -11.93
N ALA A 15 13.15 22.63 -12.84
CA ALA A 15 12.86 21.30 -13.36
C ALA A 15 12.81 20.34 -12.17
N VAL A 16 11.67 19.65 -12.02
CA VAL A 16 11.51 18.60 -11.00
C VAL A 16 12.57 17.52 -11.29
N PRO A 17 13.40 17.17 -10.30
CA PRO A 17 14.46 16.19 -10.51
C PRO A 17 13.89 14.82 -10.87
N ALA A 18 14.45 14.16 -11.88
CA ALA A 18 14.07 12.80 -12.26
C ALA A 18 14.29 11.83 -11.10
N LEU A 19 13.37 10.88 -10.91
CA LEU A 19 13.51 9.83 -9.91
C LEU A 19 14.73 8.98 -10.27
N ARG A 20 15.60 8.79 -9.29
CA ARG A 20 16.78 7.95 -9.39
C ARG A 20 16.77 6.94 -8.25
N TRP A 21 17.74 6.07 -8.22
CA TRP A 21 17.90 5.15 -7.11
C TRP A 21 17.81 5.88 -5.76
N ARG A 22 16.79 5.53 -4.93
CA ARG A 22 16.52 6.09 -3.59
C ARG A 22 16.36 7.60 -3.55
N SER A 23 15.45 8.12 -4.35
CA SER A 23 15.04 9.53 -4.27
C SER A 23 13.96 9.75 -3.22
N GLN A 24 13.98 10.93 -2.59
CA GLN A 24 12.95 11.38 -1.65
C GLN A 24 12.60 12.83 -1.98
N PHE A 25 11.31 13.13 -2.02
CA PHE A 25 10.77 14.46 -2.29
C PHE A 25 9.69 14.79 -1.28
N GLN A 26 9.58 16.06 -0.93
CA GLN A 26 8.49 16.61 -0.13
C GLN A 26 8.08 17.93 -0.74
N THR A 27 6.77 18.14 -0.89
CA THR A 27 6.24 19.40 -1.41
C THR A 27 4.90 19.73 -0.75
N HIS A 28 4.62 21.04 -0.67
CA HIS A 28 3.33 21.60 -0.24
C HIS A 28 2.57 22.23 -1.41
N ARG A 29 3.10 22.15 -2.63
CA ARG A 29 2.53 22.73 -3.84
C ARG A 29 1.86 21.64 -4.67
N THR A 30 0.58 21.87 -5.02
CA THR A 30 -0.21 20.86 -5.77
C THR A 30 0.37 20.60 -7.16
N GLU A 31 0.82 21.64 -7.86
CA GLU A 31 1.40 21.53 -9.21
C GLU A 31 2.66 20.66 -9.19
N GLU A 32 3.54 20.89 -8.20
CA GLU A 32 4.77 20.12 -8.05
C GLU A 32 4.49 18.66 -7.64
N ALA A 33 3.47 18.42 -6.81
CA ALA A 33 3.03 17.09 -6.46
C ALA A 33 2.52 16.31 -7.69
N ILE A 34 1.76 16.98 -8.58
CA ILE A 34 1.30 16.40 -9.83
C ILE A 34 2.50 16.07 -10.72
N GLU A 35 3.41 17.00 -10.94
CA GLU A 35 4.60 16.80 -11.78
C GLU A 35 5.48 15.62 -11.30
N LEU A 36 5.67 15.47 -9.96
CA LEU A 36 6.43 14.38 -9.37
C LEU A 36 5.77 13.01 -9.63
N VAL A 37 4.46 12.92 -9.47
CA VAL A 37 3.73 11.67 -9.70
C VAL A 37 3.60 11.38 -11.20
N GLU A 38 3.46 12.40 -12.03
CA GLU A 38 3.41 12.27 -13.50
C GLU A 38 4.67 11.62 -14.08
N GLN A 39 5.84 11.94 -13.53
CA GLN A 39 7.10 11.29 -13.93
C GLN A 39 7.10 9.77 -13.72
N LEU A 40 6.34 9.28 -12.73
CA LEU A 40 6.25 7.86 -12.41
C LEU A 40 5.12 7.16 -13.14
N TYR A 41 3.96 7.82 -13.20
CA TYR A 41 2.69 7.19 -13.54
C TYR A 41 1.98 7.84 -14.73
N GLY A 42 2.63 8.83 -15.38
CA GLY A 42 2.04 9.57 -16.48
C GLY A 42 0.96 10.58 -16.05
N PRO A 43 0.26 11.17 -17.04
CA PRO A 43 -0.70 12.22 -16.80
C PRO A 43 -1.82 11.84 -15.84
N HIS A 44 -2.09 12.70 -14.86
CA HIS A 44 -3.17 12.55 -13.92
C HIS A 44 -3.60 13.91 -13.37
N SER A 45 -4.77 13.96 -12.76
CA SER A 45 -5.22 15.12 -12.00
C SER A 45 -5.30 14.83 -10.51
N LEU A 46 -5.11 15.84 -9.68
CA LEU A 46 -5.18 15.73 -8.22
C LEU A 46 -6.15 16.79 -7.69
N ALA A 47 -7.23 16.33 -7.05
CA ALA A 47 -8.21 17.19 -6.37
C ALA A 47 -8.08 17.01 -4.86
N LEU A 48 -7.76 18.10 -4.14
CA LEU A 48 -7.71 18.09 -2.68
C LEU A 48 -9.13 18.20 -2.12
N ARG A 49 -9.49 17.34 -1.18
CA ARG A 49 -10.86 17.24 -0.62
C ARG A 49 -11.04 17.95 0.72
N THR A 50 -9.97 18.52 1.27
CA THR A 50 -9.98 19.20 2.58
C THR A 50 -9.33 20.57 2.48
N ARG A 51 -9.60 21.43 3.50
CA ARG A 51 -8.92 22.73 3.68
C ARG A 51 -7.52 22.60 4.27
N HIS A 52 -7.06 21.37 4.54
CA HIS A 52 -5.71 21.13 5.04
C HIS A 52 -4.71 21.34 3.91
N GLU A 53 -3.59 21.92 4.26
CA GLU A 53 -2.46 22.11 3.33
C GLU A 53 -1.91 20.74 2.92
N LEU A 54 -1.51 20.64 1.66
CA LEU A 54 -0.81 19.48 1.13
C LEU A 54 0.54 19.31 1.84
N ASP A 55 0.84 18.11 2.31
CA ASP A 55 2.19 17.70 2.75
C ASP A 55 2.55 16.39 2.04
N MET A 56 2.73 16.50 0.73
CA MET A 56 3.03 15.34 -0.11
C MET A 56 4.45 14.88 0.10
N ARG A 57 4.61 13.58 0.35
CA ARG A 57 5.88 12.88 0.42
C ARG A 57 5.93 11.75 -0.57
N LEU A 58 6.93 11.79 -1.41
CA LEU A 58 7.24 10.77 -2.39
C LEU A 58 8.63 10.23 -2.12
N ALA A 59 8.75 8.93 -1.94
CA ALA A 59 10.03 8.26 -1.91
C ALA A 59 10.01 7.11 -2.92
N GLY A 60 11.13 6.85 -3.59
CA GLY A 60 11.18 5.76 -4.56
C GLY A 60 12.58 5.38 -4.99
N PHE A 61 12.65 4.25 -5.65
CA PHE A 61 13.88 3.70 -6.24
C PHE A 61 13.53 2.76 -7.39
N GLU A 62 14.53 2.48 -8.20
CA GLU A 62 14.41 1.57 -9.34
C GLU A 62 15.32 0.35 -9.17
N VAL A 63 14.89 -0.78 -9.72
CA VAL A 63 15.68 -2.02 -9.85
C VAL A 63 15.47 -2.54 -11.26
N GLY A 64 16.43 -2.28 -12.14
CA GLY A 64 16.24 -2.48 -13.57
C GLY A 64 15.11 -1.58 -14.08
N ARG A 65 14.01 -2.16 -14.56
CA ARG A 65 12.80 -1.44 -15.01
C ARG A 65 11.64 -1.48 -13.99
N LEU A 66 11.86 -2.09 -12.83
CA LEU A 66 10.89 -2.02 -11.73
C LEU A 66 11.03 -0.69 -11.01
N ASN A 67 9.91 -0.05 -10.71
CA ASN A 67 9.88 1.12 -9.85
C ASN A 67 9.13 0.80 -8.57
N VAL A 68 9.76 1.04 -7.42
CA VAL A 68 9.12 0.96 -6.10
C VAL A 68 8.99 2.36 -5.55
N SER A 69 7.77 2.77 -5.21
CA SER A 69 7.53 4.09 -4.64
C SER A 69 6.61 4.05 -3.42
N SER A 70 6.75 5.05 -2.56
CA SER A 70 5.85 5.30 -1.43
C SER A 70 5.30 6.70 -1.58
N ILE A 71 3.97 6.84 -1.57
CA ILE A 71 3.25 8.09 -1.76
C ILE A 71 2.38 8.37 -0.54
N GLU A 72 2.48 9.59 0.00
CA GLU A 72 1.65 10.14 1.07
C GLU A 72 1.28 11.57 0.65
N TYR A 73 0.00 11.94 0.68
CA TYR A 73 -0.41 13.33 0.37
C TYR A 73 -0.56 14.21 1.61
N GLY A 74 -0.69 13.62 2.79
CA GLY A 74 -0.88 14.35 4.06
C GLY A 74 -2.24 15.01 4.20
N CYS A 75 -3.09 14.92 3.18
CA CYS A 75 -4.47 15.43 3.16
C CYS A 75 -5.37 14.48 2.38
N ALA A 76 -6.69 14.55 2.60
CA ALA A 76 -7.63 13.78 1.80
C ALA A 76 -7.67 14.32 0.37
N ALA A 77 -7.46 13.45 -0.60
CA ALA A 77 -7.33 13.80 -2.00
C ALA A 77 -8.04 12.78 -2.90
N THR A 78 -8.25 13.16 -4.14
CA THR A 78 -8.67 12.24 -5.21
C THR A 78 -7.70 12.39 -6.37
N ALA A 79 -6.96 11.33 -6.67
CA ALA A 79 -6.20 11.27 -7.92
C ALA A 79 -7.09 10.67 -9.00
N ARG A 80 -6.98 11.19 -10.23
CA ARG A 80 -7.71 10.68 -11.38
C ARG A 80 -6.76 10.44 -12.52
N THR A 81 -6.85 9.26 -13.10
CA THR A 81 -6.11 8.87 -14.31
C THR A 81 -7.12 8.63 -15.41
N ASP A 82 -7.02 9.37 -16.50
CA ASP A 82 -7.95 9.31 -17.62
C ASP A 82 -7.35 8.63 -18.86
N GLU A 83 -6.04 8.49 -18.92
CA GLU A 83 -5.33 7.89 -20.05
C GLU A 83 -4.88 6.46 -19.77
N PRO A 84 -4.99 5.56 -20.75
CA PRO A 84 -4.44 4.22 -20.64
C PRO A 84 -2.91 4.29 -20.53
N HIS A 85 -2.35 3.41 -19.72
CA HIS A 85 -0.90 3.29 -19.52
C HIS A 85 -0.44 1.88 -19.86
N ASN A 86 0.86 1.68 -20.05
CA ASN A 86 1.43 0.39 -20.45
C ASN A 86 2.18 -0.31 -19.29
N TYR A 87 1.66 -0.21 -18.07
CA TYR A 87 2.25 -0.82 -16.89
C TYR A 87 1.19 -1.34 -15.92
N TRP A 88 1.61 -2.22 -15.04
CA TRP A 88 0.85 -2.70 -13.90
C TRP A 88 1.32 -1.97 -12.64
N VAL A 89 0.41 -1.73 -11.71
CA VAL A 89 0.76 -1.21 -10.38
C VAL A 89 0.25 -2.18 -9.34
N PHE A 90 1.16 -2.80 -8.62
CA PHE A 90 0.86 -3.60 -7.44
C PHE A 90 1.05 -2.72 -6.21
N SER A 91 -0.03 -2.49 -5.49
CA SER A 91 -0.08 -1.52 -4.40
C SER A 91 -0.29 -2.22 -3.06
N PHE A 92 0.35 -1.71 -2.02
CA PHE A 92 0.14 -2.12 -0.63
C PHE A 92 -0.19 -0.89 0.20
N ALA A 93 -1.38 -0.87 0.82
CA ALA A 93 -1.77 0.20 1.72
C ALA A 93 -1.08 -0.01 3.08
N ALA A 94 -0.05 0.75 3.37
CA ALA A 94 0.66 0.67 4.65
C ALA A 94 -0.11 1.38 5.78
N ARG A 95 -0.88 2.43 5.45
CA ARG A 95 -1.79 3.17 6.33
C ARG A 95 -2.95 3.72 5.51
N GLY A 96 -4.02 4.13 6.20
CA GLY A 96 -5.16 4.84 5.61
C GLY A 96 -6.02 3.98 4.69
N GLU A 97 -6.80 4.66 3.88
CA GLU A 97 -7.77 4.05 2.97
C GLU A 97 -7.69 4.66 1.56
N ILE A 98 -7.91 3.83 0.55
CA ILE A 98 -8.06 4.23 -0.85
C ILE A 98 -9.24 3.49 -1.46
N VAL A 99 -10.05 4.19 -2.26
CA VAL A 99 -11.15 3.58 -3.00
C VAL A 99 -10.66 3.19 -4.40
N VAL A 100 -10.85 1.91 -4.76
CA VAL A 100 -10.50 1.36 -6.07
C VAL A 100 -11.77 0.76 -6.67
N GLY A 101 -12.32 1.39 -7.70
CA GLY A 101 -13.61 0.99 -8.24
C GLY A 101 -14.73 1.10 -7.21
N LYS A 102 -15.28 -0.03 -6.79
CA LYS A 102 -16.33 -0.12 -5.75
C LYS A 102 -15.81 -0.61 -4.39
N GLU A 103 -14.55 -0.93 -4.29
CA GLU A 103 -13.95 -1.51 -3.11
C GLU A 103 -13.09 -0.49 -2.36
N ILE A 104 -13.01 -0.65 -1.04
CA ILE A 104 -12.15 0.18 -0.19
C ILE A 104 -10.96 -0.66 0.26
N ALA A 105 -9.79 -0.31 -0.23
CA ALA A 105 -8.53 -0.86 0.26
C ALA A 105 -8.09 -0.11 1.52
N ARG A 106 -7.84 -0.85 2.58
CA ARG A 106 -7.42 -0.36 3.89
C ARG A 106 -6.00 -0.82 4.23
N ALA A 107 -5.47 -0.27 5.32
CA ALA A 107 -4.16 -0.68 5.83
C ALA A 107 -3.99 -2.22 5.86
N GLY A 108 -2.93 -2.70 5.24
CA GLY A 108 -2.62 -4.13 5.08
C GLY A 108 -3.27 -4.80 3.87
N ASN A 109 -4.24 -4.16 3.19
CA ASN A 109 -4.71 -4.65 1.90
C ASN A 109 -3.65 -4.43 0.82
N ALA A 110 -3.69 -5.29 -0.18
CA ALA A 110 -2.91 -5.08 -1.39
C ALA A 110 -3.82 -5.17 -2.62
N GLY A 111 -3.49 -4.45 -3.66
CA GLY A 111 -4.28 -4.37 -4.88
C GLY A 111 -3.42 -4.39 -6.13
N VAL A 112 -4.04 -4.67 -7.26
CA VAL A 112 -3.41 -4.57 -8.56
C VAL A 112 -4.25 -3.70 -9.49
N ARG A 113 -3.60 -2.78 -10.17
CA ARG A 113 -4.19 -1.95 -11.20
C ARG A 113 -3.63 -2.34 -12.56
N ALA A 114 -4.53 -2.68 -13.46
CA ALA A 114 -4.19 -3.09 -14.82
C ALA A 114 -3.81 -1.89 -15.71
N PRO A 115 -3.10 -2.09 -16.82
CA PRO A 115 -2.70 -1.05 -17.76
C PRO A 115 -3.84 -0.17 -18.29
N GLU A 116 -5.03 -0.73 -18.42
CA GLU A 116 -6.20 -0.04 -18.98
C GLU A 116 -7.09 0.61 -17.90
N ALA A 117 -6.70 0.50 -16.63
CA ALA A 117 -7.52 0.99 -15.54
C ALA A 117 -7.48 2.52 -15.47
N ALA A 118 -8.65 3.14 -15.64
CA ALA A 118 -8.86 4.57 -15.49
C ALA A 118 -9.84 4.86 -14.34
N GLY A 119 -9.95 6.12 -13.93
CA GLY A 119 -10.94 6.60 -12.98
C GLY A 119 -10.36 7.22 -11.73
N ASP A 120 -11.28 7.54 -10.82
CA ASP A 120 -10.99 8.24 -9.59
C ASP A 120 -10.47 7.30 -8.51
N LEU A 121 -9.49 7.79 -7.76
CA LEU A 121 -8.88 7.14 -6.60
C LEU A 121 -9.00 8.06 -5.38
N PRO A 122 -10.17 8.08 -4.71
CA PRO A 122 -10.32 8.81 -3.45
C PRO A 122 -9.46 8.22 -2.34
N MET A 123 -8.76 9.07 -1.61
CA MET A 123 -7.76 8.70 -0.61
C MET A 123 -8.01 9.44 0.71
N SER A 124 -7.81 8.74 1.83
CA SER A 124 -7.79 9.35 3.16
C SER A 124 -6.53 10.19 3.40
N ALA A 125 -6.60 11.13 4.33
CA ALA A 125 -5.50 12.03 4.64
C ALA A 125 -4.24 11.33 5.16
N ASP A 126 -4.40 10.19 5.82
CA ASP A 126 -3.33 9.40 6.40
C ASP A 126 -2.87 8.25 5.48
N LEU A 127 -3.35 8.20 4.24
CA LEU A 127 -2.95 7.16 3.30
C LEU A 127 -1.43 7.18 3.08
N ARG A 128 -0.82 6.04 3.28
CA ARG A 128 0.51 5.71 2.78
C ARG A 128 0.42 4.51 1.87
N LEU A 129 0.61 4.74 0.59
CA LEU A 129 0.57 3.71 -0.44
C LEU A 129 1.99 3.37 -0.88
N VAL A 130 2.33 2.09 -0.84
CA VAL A 130 3.59 1.58 -1.40
C VAL A 130 3.27 0.83 -2.68
N ASN A 131 3.90 1.22 -3.76
CA ASN A 131 3.63 0.73 -5.10
C ASN A 131 4.84 0.02 -5.69
N LEU A 132 4.59 -1.06 -6.43
CA LEU A 132 5.51 -1.69 -7.35
C LEU A 132 4.94 -1.51 -8.77
N LYS A 133 5.54 -0.61 -9.54
CA LYS A 133 5.22 -0.42 -10.95
C LYS A 133 6.03 -1.42 -11.78
N VAL A 134 5.35 -2.10 -12.69
CA VAL A 134 5.89 -3.14 -13.56
C VAL A 134 5.46 -2.87 -14.99
N GLU A 135 6.39 -2.74 -15.92
CA GLU A 135 6.06 -2.59 -17.33
C GLU A 135 5.30 -3.82 -17.84
N HIS A 136 4.25 -3.59 -18.65
CA HIS A 136 3.39 -4.68 -19.15
C HIS A 136 4.19 -5.74 -19.91
N GLU A 137 5.11 -5.30 -20.76
CA GLU A 137 5.94 -6.18 -21.56
C GLU A 137 6.81 -7.10 -20.68
N ASP A 138 7.47 -6.57 -19.66
CA ASP A 138 8.33 -7.32 -18.75
C ASP A 138 7.55 -8.39 -17.98
N LEU A 139 6.34 -8.04 -17.50
CA LEU A 139 5.47 -8.98 -16.81
C LEU A 139 4.98 -10.10 -17.75
N MET A 140 4.62 -9.75 -18.98
CA MET A 140 4.19 -10.73 -19.97
C MET A 140 5.32 -11.62 -20.46
N ASP A 141 6.55 -11.12 -20.55
CA ASP A 141 7.75 -11.93 -20.88
C ASP A 141 8.05 -12.94 -19.76
N ALA A 142 8.01 -12.49 -18.51
CA ALA A 142 8.14 -13.39 -17.36
C ALA A 142 7.00 -14.44 -17.34
N ALA A 143 5.77 -14.04 -17.63
CA ALA A 143 4.64 -14.96 -17.72
C ALA A 143 4.82 -15.97 -18.88
N ARG A 144 5.28 -15.55 -20.05
CA ARG A 144 5.59 -16.43 -21.17
C ARG A 144 6.69 -17.43 -20.82
N THR A 145 7.70 -16.99 -20.12
CA THR A 145 8.80 -17.86 -19.64
C THR A 145 8.27 -18.93 -18.68
N LEU A 146 7.35 -18.56 -17.78
CA LEU A 146 6.84 -19.46 -16.75
C LEU A 146 5.72 -20.39 -17.25
N PHE A 147 4.81 -19.88 -18.09
CA PHE A 147 3.58 -20.58 -18.50
C PHE A 147 3.56 -20.99 -19.98
N GLY A 148 4.60 -20.61 -20.74
CA GLY A 148 4.66 -20.90 -22.18
C GLY A 148 3.48 -20.28 -22.96
N PRO A 149 2.95 -21.01 -23.96
CA PRO A 149 1.87 -20.51 -24.83
C PRO A 149 0.59 -20.12 -24.07
N ALA A 150 0.39 -20.59 -22.86
CA ALA A 150 -0.78 -20.25 -22.07
C ALA A 150 -0.82 -18.74 -21.69
N ALA A 151 0.34 -18.09 -21.61
CA ALA A 151 0.44 -16.66 -21.36
C ALA A 151 0.12 -15.77 -22.58
N SER A 152 -0.33 -16.35 -23.71
CA SER A 152 -0.84 -15.57 -24.86
C SER A 152 -2.16 -14.87 -24.57
N ARG A 153 -2.84 -15.23 -23.49
CA ARG A 153 -4.07 -14.56 -23.02
C ARG A 153 -3.74 -13.55 -21.95
N PRO A 154 -4.47 -12.42 -21.87
CA PRO A 154 -4.29 -11.44 -20.81
C PRO A 154 -4.40 -12.07 -19.42
N LEU A 155 -3.47 -11.75 -18.54
CA LEU A 155 -3.55 -12.13 -17.15
C LEU A 155 -4.70 -11.36 -16.46
N ARG A 156 -5.53 -12.08 -15.73
CA ARG A 156 -6.59 -11.50 -14.90
C ARG A 156 -6.22 -11.71 -13.44
N TRP A 157 -6.25 -10.64 -12.69
CA TRP A 157 -5.89 -10.58 -11.27
C TRP A 157 -7.10 -10.14 -10.46
N PRO A 158 -7.30 -10.58 -9.22
CA PRO A 158 -8.22 -9.92 -8.31
C PRO A 158 -7.71 -8.51 -8.05
N GLU A 159 -8.58 -7.52 -8.19
CA GLU A 159 -8.22 -6.10 -8.01
C GLU A 159 -7.73 -5.82 -6.59
N LEU A 160 -8.28 -6.52 -5.60
CA LEU A 160 -7.95 -6.37 -4.19
C LEU A 160 -7.75 -7.74 -3.54
N VAL A 161 -6.75 -7.84 -2.67
CA VAL A 161 -6.54 -8.98 -1.78
C VAL A 161 -6.56 -8.53 -0.32
N PRO A 162 -7.17 -9.34 0.58
CA PRO A 162 -7.34 -8.98 1.98
C PRO A 162 -6.02 -8.76 2.71
N SER A 163 -6.07 -7.88 3.70
CA SER A 163 -4.98 -7.69 4.66
C SER A 163 -4.59 -9.02 5.31
N GLY A 164 -3.29 -9.23 5.49
CA GLY A 164 -2.73 -10.44 6.09
C GLY A 164 -2.83 -11.69 5.23
N SER A 165 -3.45 -11.63 4.04
CA SER A 165 -3.42 -12.74 3.08
C SER A 165 -1.99 -13.02 2.60
N ALA A 166 -1.73 -14.27 2.16
CA ALA A 166 -0.41 -14.62 1.65
C ALA A 166 0.08 -13.69 0.52
N PRO A 167 -0.75 -13.34 -0.50
CA PRO A 167 -0.33 -12.41 -1.54
C PRO A 167 0.02 -11.02 -1.01
N ALA A 168 -0.78 -10.45 -0.09
CA ALA A 168 -0.51 -9.13 0.47
C ALA A 168 0.80 -9.09 1.26
N LEU A 169 1.05 -10.11 2.09
CA LEU A 169 2.29 -10.21 2.87
C LEU A 169 3.51 -10.47 1.99
N GLN A 170 3.35 -11.26 0.93
CA GLN A 170 4.43 -11.54 -0.02
C GLN A 170 4.80 -10.29 -0.82
N LEU A 171 3.81 -9.51 -1.28
CA LEU A 171 4.07 -8.24 -1.94
C LEU A 171 4.82 -7.26 -1.02
N ALA A 172 4.35 -7.07 0.21
CA ALA A 172 5.02 -6.21 1.19
C ALA A 172 6.47 -6.68 1.46
N SER A 173 6.67 -7.99 1.62
CA SER A 173 8.00 -8.59 1.81
C SER A 173 8.90 -8.42 0.57
N LEU A 174 8.37 -8.60 -0.63
CA LEU A 174 9.09 -8.37 -1.88
C LEU A 174 9.56 -6.92 -1.98
N MET A 175 8.67 -5.94 -1.78
CA MET A 175 9.01 -4.52 -1.81
C MET A 175 10.08 -4.18 -0.76
N GLN A 176 9.98 -4.75 0.44
CA GLN A 176 10.97 -4.56 1.50
C GLN A 176 12.34 -5.14 1.11
N ARG A 177 12.39 -6.34 0.53
CA ARG A 177 13.65 -6.94 0.06
C ARG A 177 14.26 -6.13 -1.07
N LEU A 178 13.48 -5.66 -2.04
CA LEU A 178 13.96 -4.78 -3.11
C LEU A 178 14.56 -3.50 -2.53
N ASN A 179 13.94 -2.92 -1.50
CA ASN A 179 14.48 -1.74 -0.82
C ASN A 179 15.79 -1.99 -0.05
N GLN A 180 16.07 -3.23 0.31
CA GLN A 180 17.31 -3.62 1.01
C GLN A 180 18.44 -4.00 0.07
N LEU A 181 18.20 -4.06 -1.25
CA LEU A 181 19.26 -4.36 -2.22
C LEU A 181 20.37 -3.30 -2.14
N PRO A 182 21.63 -3.71 -2.21
CA PRO A 182 22.74 -2.76 -2.20
C PRO A 182 22.74 -1.93 -3.48
N VAL A 183 23.07 -0.66 -3.36
CA VAL A 183 23.40 0.19 -4.52
C VAL A 183 24.73 -0.33 -5.07
N CYS A 184 24.74 -0.79 -6.31
CA CYS A 184 25.93 -1.33 -6.95
C CYS A 184 26.48 -0.30 -7.94
N GLU A 185 27.65 0.23 -7.65
CA GLU A 185 28.38 1.17 -8.55
C GLU A 185 29.28 0.46 -9.57
N SER A 186 29.21 -0.86 -9.63
CA SER A 186 30.00 -1.68 -10.55
C SER A 186 29.51 -1.54 -12.00
N PRO A 187 30.39 -1.69 -13.00
CA PRO A 187 29.99 -1.81 -14.41
C PRO A 187 29.00 -2.96 -14.68
N TYR A 188 28.92 -3.92 -13.77
CA TYR A 188 28.00 -5.05 -13.84
C TYR A 188 26.64 -4.79 -13.16
N ALA A 189 26.43 -3.60 -12.59
CA ALA A 189 25.17 -3.24 -11.91
C ALA A 189 23.94 -3.49 -12.79
N PRO A 190 23.88 -3.08 -14.07
CA PRO A 190 22.71 -3.33 -14.92
C PRO A 190 22.38 -4.82 -15.09
N LEU A 191 23.41 -5.69 -15.10
CA LEU A 191 23.19 -7.13 -15.17
C LEU A 191 22.59 -7.69 -13.89
N LEU A 192 23.07 -7.23 -12.74
CA LEU A 192 22.54 -7.64 -11.43
C LEU A 192 21.11 -7.15 -11.23
N GLU A 193 20.84 -5.89 -11.55
CA GLU A 193 19.50 -5.30 -11.46
C GLU A 193 18.49 -6.05 -12.34
N ARG A 194 18.88 -6.41 -13.55
CA ARG A 194 18.05 -7.24 -14.42
C ARG A 194 17.74 -8.61 -13.80
N ARG A 195 18.70 -9.26 -13.15
CA ARG A 195 18.47 -10.55 -12.48
C ARG A 195 17.55 -10.41 -11.26
N TRP A 196 17.69 -9.33 -10.51
CA TRP A 196 16.75 -9.02 -9.42
C TRP A 196 15.35 -8.73 -9.94
N GLN A 197 15.23 -7.98 -11.05
CA GLN A 197 13.95 -7.75 -11.72
C GLN A 197 13.30 -9.07 -12.16
N GLU A 198 14.03 -9.94 -12.87
CA GLU A 198 13.54 -11.25 -13.32
C GLU A 198 13.04 -12.09 -12.12
N ALA A 199 13.80 -12.15 -11.03
CA ALA A 199 13.43 -12.88 -9.84
C ALA A 199 12.16 -12.28 -9.16
N ALA A 200 12.06 -10.97 -9.09
CA ALA A 200 10.90 -10.28 -8.52
C ALA A 200 9.62 -10.53 -9.33
N LEU A 201 9.70 -10.51 -10.66
CA LEU A 201 8.56 -10.80 -11.54
C LEU A 201 8.10 -12.24 -11.43
N LEU A 202 9.01 -13.20 -11.35
CA LEU A 202 8.68 -14.61 -11.13
C LEU A 202 8.02 -14.80 -9.76
N GLU A 203 8.56 -14.19 -8.70
CA GLU A 203 7.97 -14.25 -7.37
C GLU A 203 6.56 -13.67 -7.36
N LEU A 204 6.34 -12.54 -8.01
CA LEU A 204 5.03 -11.90 -8.13
C LEU A 204 4.02 -12.81 -8.82
N LEU A 205 4.40 -13.43 -9.95
CA LEU A 205 3.57 -14.38 -10.70
C LEU A 205 3.27 -15.67 -9.91
N MET A 206 4.18 -16.10 -9.04
CA MET A 206 3.99 -17.31 -8.22
C MET A 206 3.18 -17.04 -6.96
N ALA A 207 3.26 -15.84 -6.43
CA ALA A 207 2.70 -15.47 -5.13
C ALA A 207 1.28 -14.91 -5.21
N TRP A 208 0.96 -14.18 -6.29
CA TRP A 208 -0.32 -13.52 -6.42
C TRP A 208 -1.29 -14.35 -7.28
N PRO A 209 -2.53 -14.59 -6.82
CA PRO A 209 -3.50 -15.35 -7.60
C PRO A 209 -3.84 -14.63 -8.90
N HIS A 210 -3.83 -15.34 -10.01
CA HIS A 210 -4.21 -14.86 -11.33
C HIS A 210 -4.78 -16.00 -12.20
N SER A 211 -5.29 -15.67 -13.38
CA SER A 211 -5.97 -16.63 -14.26
C SER A 211 -5.15 -17.86 -14.66
N LEU A 212 -3.84 -17.83 -14.53
CA LEU A 212 -2.94 -18.96 -14.84
C LEU A 212 -2.38 -19.67 -13.61
N SER A 213 -2.65 -19.21 -12.38
CA SER A 213 -2.09 -19.78 -11.14
C SER A 213 -2.34 -21.28 -11.00
N ALA A 214 -3.49 -21.78 -11.45
CA ALA A 214 -3.80 -23.19 -11.42
C ALA A 214 -2.83 -24.07 -12.25
N ARG A 215 -2.13 -23.50 -13.22
CA ARG A 215 -1.16 -24.21 -14.07
C ARG A 215 0.20 -24.42 -13.43
N LEU A 216 0.51 -23.67 -12.37
CA LEU A 216 1.73 -23.89 -11.61
C LEU A 216 1.74 -25.19 -10.81
N GLY A 217 0.63 -25.95 -10.83
CA GLY A 217 0.45 -27.08 -9.92
C GLY A 217 0.41 -26.64 -8.45
N VAL A 218 0.64 -25.35 -8.23
CA VAL A 218 0.41 -24.67 -6.97
C VAL A 218 -1.08 -24.33 -6.98
N GLN A 219 -1.93 -25.28 -6.59
CA GLN A 219 -3.18 -24.86 -5.95
C GLN A 219 -2.73 -23.83 -4.92
N ALA A 220 -3.26 -22.62 -5.00
CA ALA A 220 -3.05 -21.64 -3.93
C ALA A 220 -3.24 -22.41 -2.63
N ALA A 221 -2.17 -22.56 -1.88
CA ALA A 221 -2.23 -23.39 -0.68
C ALA A 221 -3.44 -22.87 0.12
N PRO A 222 -4.35 -23.72 0.56
CA PRO A 222 -5.54 -23.27 1.24
C PRO A 222 -5.10 -22.27 2.31
N PRO A 223 -5.81 -21.15 2.49
CA PRO A 223 -5.37 -20.08 3.36
C PRO A 223 -4.94 -20.69 4.69
N SER A 224 -3.74 -20.36 5.15
CA SER A 224 -3.21 -20.91 6.39
C SER A 224 -4.14 -20.58 7.56
N ALA A 225 -4.00 -21.27 8.69
CA ALA A 225 -4.78 -20.94 9.87
C ALA A 225 -4.59 -19.46 10.29
N VAL A 226 -3.39 -18.91 10.10
CA VAL A 226 -3.12 -17.48 10.35
C VAL A 226 -3.88 -16.60 9.36
N ASP A 227 -3.93 -16.96 8.08
CA ASP A 227 -4.69 -16.19 7.07
C ASP A 227 -6.18 -16.18 7.38
N ARG A 228 -6.77 -17.33 7.75
CA ARG A 228 -8.17 -17.39 8.12
C ARG A 228 -8.48 -16.56 9.37
N ALA A 229 -7.57 -16.58 10.36
CA ALA A 229 -7.69 -15.76 11.56
C ALA A 229 -7.63 -14.26 11.23
N LEU A 230 -6.69 -13.84 10.39
CA LEU A 230 -6.55 -12.44 9.96
C LEU A 230 -7.80 -11.98 9.21
N ASN A 231 -8.31 -12.77 8.27
CA ASN A 231 -9.54 -12.47 7.55
C ASN A 231 -10.73 -12.30 8.50
N PHE A 232 -10.85 -13.17 9.49
CA PHE A 232 -11.91 -13.09 10.52
C PHE A 232 -11.80 -11.79 11.35
N MET A 233 -10.59 -11.45 11.83
CA MET A 233 -10.34 -10.24 12.61
C MET A 233 -10.55 -8.95 11.80
N HIS A 234 -10.22 -8.95 10.52
CA HIS A 234 -10.34 -7.77 9.65
C HIS A 234 -11.77 -7.54 9.15
N ALA A 235 -12.60 -8.58 9.09
CA ALA A 235 -13.99 -8.45 8.69
C ALA A 235 -14.77 -7.52 9.62
N ASP A 236 -14.54 -7.63 10.92
CA ASP A 236 -15.12 -6.73 11.92
C ASP A 236 -14.18 -6.63 13.15
N PRO A 237 -13.20 -5.71 13.13
CA PRO A 237 -12.27 -5.54 14.25
C PRO A 237 -12.93 -5.06 15.54
N GLY A 238 -14.07 -4.32 15.43
CA GLY A 238 -14.83 -3.81 16.57
C GLY A 238 -15.62 -4.87 17.31
N ALA A 239 -15.98 -5.96 16.64
CA ALA A 239 -16.79 -7.00 17.25
C ALA A 239 -16.12 -7.60 18.49
N ALA A 240 -16.94 -7.87 19.51
CA ALA A 240 -16.48 -8.59 20.68
C ALA A 240 -16.10 -10.02 20.27
N CYS A 241 -14.80 -10.33 20.29
CA CYS A 241 -14.33 -11.67 20.00
C CYS A 241 -13.23 -12.10 20.97
N THR A 242 -13.18 -13.38 21.23
CA THR A 242 -12.19 -14.04 22.10
C THR A 242 -11.13 -14.76 21.25
N LEU A 243 -10.00 -15.11 21.85
CA LEU A 243 -9.02 -15.98 21.20
C LEU A 243 -9.63 -17.30 20.71
N ALA A 244 -10.61 -17.84 21.44
CA ALA A 244 -11.30 -19.06 21.06
C ALA A 244 -12.14 -18.88 19.77
N ASP A 245 -12.79 -17.74 19.60
CA ASP A 245 -13.56 -17.42 18.39
C ASP A 245 -12.66 -17.31 17.17
N VAL A 246 -11.53 -16.61 17.31
CA VAL A 246 -10.52 -16.49 16.26
C VAL A 246 -9.93 -17.87 15.91
N ALA A 247 -9.63 -18.70 16.91
CA ALA A 247 -9.09 -20.05 16.69
C ALA A 247 -10.11 -20.95 15.99
N ARG A 248 -11.40 -20.84 16.35
CA ARG A 248 -12.50 -21.56 15.69
C ARG A 248 -12.64 -21.12 14.22
N ALA A 249 -12.65 -19.82 13.95
CA ALA A 249 -12.68 -19.30 12.57
C ALA A 249 -11.45 -19.75 11.76
N ALA A 250 -10.30 -19.85 12.40
CA ALA A 250 -9.08 -20.34 11.79
C ALA A 250 -9.03 -21.87 11.61
N GLY A 251 -9.95 -22.64 12.23
CA GLY A 251 -9.99 -24.10 12.17
C GLY A 251 -8.81 -24.78 12.87
N VAL A 252 -8.28 -24.17 13.96
CA VAL A 252 -7.14 -24.70 14.73
C VAL A 252 -7.33 -24.43 16.23
N GLY A 253 -6.57 -25.12 17.07
CA GLY A 253 -6.56 -24.84 18.51
C GLY A 253 -5.82 -23.52 18.84
N MET A 254 -6.20 -22.87 19.95
CA MET A 254 -5.64 -21.59 20.40
C MET A 254 -4.11 -21.59 20.49
N ARG A 255 -3.50 -22.67 21.01
CA ARG A 255 -2.03 -22.79 21.12
C ARG A 255 -1.35 -22.81 19.74
N ALA A 256 -1.93 -23.51 18.78
CA ALA A 256 -1.41 -23.59 17.41
C ALA A 256 -1.54 -22.23 16.72
N LEU A 257 -2.68 -21.53 16.90
CA LEU A 257 -2.90 -20.19 16.38
C LEU A 257 -1.87 -19.20 16.95
N THR A 258 -1.69 -19.16 18.27
CA THR A 258 -0.73 -18.25 18.94
C THR A 258 0.67 -18.47 18.41
N ARG A 259 1.13 -19.72 18.32
CA ARG A 259 2.44 -20.06 17.74
C ARG A 259 2.58 -19.63 16.29
N GLY A 260 1.51 -19.77 15.50
CA GLY A 260 1.47 -19.34 14.11
C GLY A 260 1.63 -17.82 13.98
N PHE A 261 0.93 -17.06 14.82
CA PHE A 261 1.04 -15.59 14.86
C PHE A 261 2.44 -15.13 15.31
N GLU A 262 2.97 -15.70 16.39
CA GLU A 262 4.33 -15.38 16.87
C GLU A 262 5.38 -15.66 15.80
N LYS A 263 5.31 -16.84 15.15
CA LYS A 263 6.26 -17.22 14.10
C LYS A 263 6.19 -16.31 12.88
N ARG A 264 4.97 -15.88 12.48
CA ARG A 264 4.76 -15.15 11.20
C ARG A 264 4.72 -13.64 11.36
N LEU A 265 4.17 -13.15 12.48
CA LEU A 265 3.89 -11.73 12.71
C LEU A 265 4.62 -11.16 13.95
N GLY A 266 5.34 -12.00 14.69
CA GLY A 266 6.07 -11.57 15.89
C GLY A 266 5.18 -11.10 17.04
N THR A 267 3.87 -11.42 16.99
CA THR A 267 2.90 -10.93 17.99
C THR A 267 1.83 -11.99 18.27
N SER A 268 1.09 -11.84 19.38
CA SER A 268 -0.06 -12.72 19.65
C SER A 268 -1.31 -12.28 18.87
N PRO A 269 -2.28 -13.21 18.60
CA PRO A 269 -3.50 -12.90 17.88
C PRO A 269 -4.29 -11.72 18.48
N MET A 270 -4.49 -11.72 19.80
CA MET A 270 -5.26 -10.67 20.47
C MET A 270 -4.52 -9.33 20.52
N ARG A 271 -3.20 -9.32 20.59
CA ARG A 271 -2.40 -8.10 20.50
C ARG A 271 -2.47 -7.53 19.09
N TYR A 272 -2.46 -8.37 18.07
CA TYR A 272 -2.67 -7.96 16.68
C TYR A 272 -4.05 -7.30 16.50
N LEU A 273 -5.13 -7.93 16.99
CA LEU A 273 -6.48 -7.36 16.93
C LEU A 273 -6.57 -6.01 17.63
N GLN A 274 -5.93 -5.86 18.79
CA GLN A 274 -5.87 -4.58 19.49
C GLN A 274 -5.16 -3.50 18.68
N GLN A 275 -4.10 -3.85 17.95
CA GLN A 275 -3.42 -2.91 17.05
C GLN A 275 -4.36 -2.45 15.93
N CYS A 276 -5.08 -3.37 15.29
CA CYS A 276 -6.07 -3.03 14.26
C CYS A 276 -7.16 -2.09 14.81
N ARG A 277 -7.66 -2.35 16.02
CA ARG A 277 -8.66 -1.50 16.69
C ARG A 277 -8.12 -0.08 16.95
N LEU A 278 -6.89 0.03 17.43
CA LEU A 278 -6.24 1.33 17.66
C LEU A 278 -6.06 2.12 16.36
N GLU A 279 -5.71 1.45 15.27
CA GLU A 279 -5.58 2.09 13.95
C GLU A 279 -6.91 2.65 13.46
N ARG A 280 -7.99 1.87 13.61
CA ARG A 280 -9.34 2.31 13.26
C ARG A 280 -9.82 3.47 14.14
N ALA A 281 -9.64 3.34 15.46
CA ALA A 281 -9.98 4.41 16.39
C ALA A 281 -9.23 5.70 16.08
N ARG A 282 -7.95 5.61 15.68
CA ARG A 282 -7.18 6.79 15.26
C ARG A 282 -7.75 7.43 14.01
N ALA A 283 -8.12 6.66 13.01
CA ALA A 283 -8.75 7.19 11.81
C ALA A 283 -10.03 7.95 12.13
N ASP A 284 -10.92 7.36 12.96
CA ASP A 284 -12.16 8.01 13.35
C ASP A 284 -11.94 9.28 14.22
N LEU A 285 -10.89 9.30 15.07
CA LEU A 285 -10.52 10.49 15.84
C LEU A 285 -10.03 11.61 14.91
N LEU A 286 -9.22 11.32 13.92
CA LEU A 286 -8.73 12.29 12.92
C LEU A 286 -9.87 12.84 12.06
N ASP A 287 -10.84 11.98 11.73
CA ASP A 287 -12.03 12.36 10.95
C ASP A 287 -13.12 13.07 11.80
N GLY A 288 -12.95 13.15 13.12
CA GLY A 288 -13.93 13.77 14.02
C GLY A 288 -15.26 13.03 14.07
N ARG A 289 -15.29 11.70 13.87
CA ARG A 289 -16.53 10.89 13.75
C ARG A 289 -17.28 10.67 15.05
N GLY A 290 -16.88 11.30 16.14
CA GLY A 290 -17.56 11.18 17.44
C GLY A 290 -16.66 11.55 18.61
N SER A 291 -17.16 11.35 19.83
CA SER A 291 -16.34 11.55 21.02
C SER A 291 -15.29 10.45 21.18
N VAL A 292 -14.22 10.74 21.92
CA VAL A 292 -13.20 9.74 22.28
C VAL A 292 -13.82 8.48 22.90
N THR A 293 -14.88 8.68 23.69
CA THR A 293 -15.62 7.61 24.38
C THR A 293 -16.38 6.73 23.39
N ASP A 294 -17.15 7.35 22.49
CA ASP A 294 -17.93 6.62 21.49
C ASP A 294 -17.02 5.83 20.54
N ILE A 295 -15.95 6.46 20.08
CA ILE A 295 -14.96 5.83 19.19
C ILE A 295 -14.27 4.64 19.89
N ALA A 296 -13.87 4.79 21.17
CA ALA A 296 -13.27 3.69 21.90
C ALA A 296 -14.23 2.49 22.04
N TYR A 297 -15.49 2.74 22.38
CA TYR A 297 -16.47 1.65 22.52
C TYR A 297 -16.84 1.02 21.17
N SER A 298 -16.99 1.79 20.09
CA SER A 298 -17.28 1.25 18.76
C SER A 298 -16.19 0.32 18.23
N TRP A 299 -14.95 0.58 18.64
CA TRP A 299 -13.80 -0.31 18.30
C TRP A 299 -13.51 -1.36 19.36
N GLY A 300 -14.47 -1.65 20.25
CA GLY A 300 -14.41 -2.78 21.17
C GLY A 300 -13.45 -2.61 22.34
N PHE A 301 -13.13 -1.39 22.75
CA PHE A 301 -12.41 -1.12 24.00
C PHE A 301 -13.41 -0.98 25.14
N GLY A 302 -13.42 -1.95 26.04
CA GLY A 302 -14.33 -1.93 27.22
C GLY A 302 -13.86 -1.00 28.34
N ASN A 303 -12.64 -0.48 28.29
CA ASN A 303 -12.06 0.39 29.31
C ASN A 303 -11.32 1.56 28.65
N LEU A 304 -11.81 2.78 28.94
CA LEU A 304 -11.25 4.00 28.37
C LEU A 304 -9.81 4.32 28.84
N GLY A 305 -9.49 3.93 30.08
CA GLY A 305 -8.12 4.09 30.64
C GLY A 305 -7.13 3.20 29.90
N ASP A 306 -7.47 1.93 29.66
CA ASP A 306 -6.64 1.00 28.89
C ASP A 306 -6.50 1.45 27.44
N PHE A 307 -7.60 1.92 26.82
CA PHE A 307 -7.57 2.52 25.49
C PHE A 307 -6.58 3.68 25.41
N ALA A 308 -6.72 4.67 26.31
CA ALA A 308 -5.88 5.87 26.31
C ALA A 308 -4.40 5.54 26.57
N ALA A 309 -4.12 4.58 27.46
CA ALA A 309 -2.75 4.14 27.74
C ALA A 309 -2.10 3.50 26.51
N ARG A 310 -2.79 2.53 25.87
CA ARG A 310 -2.31 1.83 24.66
C ARG A 310 -2.21 2.75 23.44
N TYR A 311 -3.14 3.68 23.32
CA TYR A 311 -3.12 4.69 22.27
C TYR A 311 -1.87 5.58 22.41
N ARG A 312 -1.60 6.09 23.62
CA ARG A 312 -0.43 6.88 23.90
C ARG A 312 0.88 6.12 23.73
N GLU A 313 0.93 4.85 24.14
CA GLU A 313 2.09 3.98 23.93
C GLU A 313 2.42 3.84 22.44
N ARG A 314 1.39 3.72 21.59
CA ARG A 314 1.55 3.49 20.15
C ARG A 314 1.84 4.77 19.36
N TYR A 315 1.18 5.88 19.70
CA TYR A 315 1.19 7.10 18.89
C TYR A 315 1.88 8.30 19.55
N GLY A 316 2.32 8.18 20.79
CA GLY A 316 3.00 9.23 21.54
C GLY A 316 2.10 10.37 22.02
N GLU A 317 0.80 10.33 21.72
CA GLU A 317 -0.18 11.36 22.05
C GLU A 317 -1.45 10.73 22.63
N ARG A 318 -2.29 11.53 23.30
CA ARG A 318 -3.57 11.07 23.83
C ARG A 318 -4.66 11.09 22.73
N PRO A 319 -5.69 10.20 22.80
CA PRO A 319 -6.81 10.23 21.85
C PRO A 319 -7.48 11.61 21.76
N SER A 320 -7.62 12.32 22.90
CA SER A 320 -8.21 13.66 22.95
C SER A 320 -7.34 14.74 22.29
N GLU A 321 -6.05 14.53 22.18
CA GLU A 321 -5.13 15.42 21.47
C GLU A 321 -5.26 15.22 19.97
N THR A 322 -5.39 13.95 19.53
CA THR A 322 -5.65 13.62 18.12
C THR A 322 -6.99 14.19 17.65
N LEU A 323 -8.06 14.08 18.45
CA LEU A 323 -9.40 14.58 18.11
C LEU A 323 -9.48 16.11 17.97
N ARG A 324 -8.57 16.86 18.61
CA ARG A 324 -8.54 18.34 18.55
C ARG A 324 -7.76 18.89 17.36
N ARG A 325 -7.07 18.05 16.61
CA ARG A 325 -6.35 18.44 15.39
C ARG A 325 -7.29 18.58 14.20
#